data_758d77664beb2a61cc344ef0f75ba2d1
#
_entry.id   758d77664beb2a61cc344ef0f75ba2d1
#
_cell.length_a   1.000
_cell.length_b   1.000
_cell.length_c   1.000
_cell.angle_alpha   90.00
_cell.angle_beta   90.00
_cell.angle_gamma   90.00
#
_symmetry.space_group_name_H-M   'P 1'
#
loop_
_entity.id
_entity.type
_entity.pdbx_description
1 polymer ?
#
loop_
_entity_poly.entity_id
_entity_poly.type
_entity_poly.pdbx_seq_one_letter_code
_entity_poly.pdbx_strand_id
1 'polypeptide(L)'
;MKHYILHLFIISLLTSFSFAEKIDVYFGTGGRESKGIYHSKFDTESGKLSNPKLAAEIKGPGFLAWHPDRSKIYAVAGIDNGPGVAGFHVKKDGTLEKFTSSLIRDGGGTHIAVHPSGNFLLTAQYGGVLQHFCQ
;
A
#
# COMPACT_ATOMS: atom_id res chain seq x y z
N MET A 1 -64.20 9.37 32.52
CA MET A 1 -63.64 8.62 31.41
C MET A 1 -62.15 8.94 31.32
N LYS A 2 -61.26 7.96 31.65
CA LYS A 2 -59.81 8.13 31.68
C LYS A 2 -59.25 7.63 30.37
N HIS A 3 -58.67 8.52 29.56
CA HIS A 3 -57.97 8.11 28.34
C HIS A 3 -56.55 7.68 28.69
N TYR A 4 -56.25 6.40 28.53
CA TYR A 4 -54.88 5.85 28.59
C TYR A 4 -54.20 6.02 27.23
N ILE A 5 -53.23 6.96 27.15
CA ILE A 5 -52.38 7.13 25.98
C ILE A 5 -51.30 6.06 26.07
N LEU A 6 -51.39 5.05 25.23
CA LEU A 6 -50.38 4.01 25.06
C LEU A 6 -49.22 4.53 24.25
N HIS A 7 -48.12 4.90 24.89
CA HIS A 7 -46.89 5.27 24.22
C HIS A 7 -46.20 4.01 23.74
N LEU A 8 -46.31 3.73 22.44
CA LEU A 8 -45.57 2.66 21.78
C LEU A 8 -44.11 3.14 21.57
N PHE A 9 -43.19 2.69 22.43
CA PHE A 9 -41.76 2.87 22.27
C PHE A 9 -41.28 1.91 21.18
N ILE A 10 -41.14 2.40 19.94
CA ILE A 10 -40.47 1.67 18.86
C ILE A 10 -38.97 1.82 19.10
N ILE A 11 -38.37 0.83 19.75
CA ILE A 11 -36.92 0.69 19.82
C ILE A 11 -36.46 0.23 18.45
N SER A 12 -36.02 1.19 17.61
CA SER A 12 -35.32 0.89 16.36
C SER A 12 -33.98 0.28 16.69
N LEU A 13 -33.90 -1.04 16.58
CA LEU A 13 -32.64 -1.79 16.68
C LEU A 13 -31.83 -1.47 15.39
N LEU A 14 -31.01 -0.43 15.45
CA LEU A 14 -30.00 -0.15 14.41
C LEU A 14 -28.93 -1.24 14.51
N THR A 15 -29.17 -2.36 13.86
CA THR A 15 -28.12 -3.36 13.62
C THR A 15 -27.16 -2.74 12.61
N SER A 16 -26.02 -2.26 13.10
CA SER A 16 -24.89 -1.88 12.25
C SER A 16 -24.41 -3.13 11.54
N PHE A 17 -24.82 -3.34 10.30
CA PHE A 17 -24.20 -4.34 9.42
C PHE A 17 -22.79 -3.85 9.12
N SER A 18 -21.82 -4.39 9.85
CA SER A 18 -20.42 -4.26 9.47
C SER A 18 -20.20 -5.19 8.29
N PHE A 19 -20.06 -4.61 7.10
CA PHE A 19 -19.64 -5.41 5.94
C PHE A 19 -18.15 -5.70 6.08
N ALA A 20 -17.79 -6.98 6.02
CA ALA A 20 -16.39 -7.40 5.94
C ALA A 20 -15.73 -6.74 4.72
N GLU A 21 -14.80 -5.84 4.97
CA GLU A 21 -14.03 -5.20 3.91
C GLU A 21 -12.76 -6.02 3.64
N LYS A 22 -12.52 -6.33 2.35
CA LYS A 22 -11.27 -6.96 1.91
C LYS A 22 -10.37 -5.89 1.32
N ILE A 23 -9.34 -5.52 2.07
CA ILE A 23 -8.37 -4.52 1.65
C ILE A 23 -7.15 -5.14 0.98
N ASP A 24 -6.58 -4.44 0.01
CA ASP A 24 -5.36 -4.85 -0.67
C ASP A 24 -4.14 -4.54 0.20
N VAL A 25 -3.29 -5.55 0.42
CA VAL A 25 -2.04 -5.43 1.17
C VAL A 25 -0.88 -5.85 0.29
N TYR A 26 0.15 -5.02 0.22
CA TYR A 26 1.36 -5.29 -0.54
C TYR A 26 2.55 -5.45 0.38
N PHE A 27 3.38 -6.43 0.09
CA PHE A 27 4.58 -6.76 0.85
C PHE A 27 5.80 -6.58 -0.03
N GLY A 28 6.69 -5.68 0.36
CA GLY A 28 8.05 -5.64 -0.15
C GLY A 28 8.85 -6.76 0.51
N THR A 29 9.55 -7.57 -0.27
CA THR A 29 10.26 -8.74 0.23
C THR A 29 11.73 -8.72 -0.18
N GLY A 30 12.61 -9.11 0.74
CA GLY A 30 14.04 -9.27 0.50
C GLY A 30 14.49 -10.70 0.75
N GLY A 31 15.66 -11.06 0.22
CA GLY A 31 16.22 -12.39 0.41
C GLY A 31 16.40 -13.17 -0.91
N ARG A 32 17.09 -14.30 -0.83
CA ARG A 32 17.51 -15.08 -2.03
C ARG A 32 16.35 -15.66 -2.81
N GLU A 33 15.27 -16.05 -2.11
CA GLU A 33 14.07 -16.67 -2.70
C GLU A 33 13.01 -15.65 -3.14
N SER A 34 13.20 -14.38 -2.78
CA SER A 34 12.24 -13.31 -3.07
C SER A 34 12.30 -12.88 -4.52
N LYS A 35 11.15 -12.84 -5.19
CA LYS A 35 11.01 -12.35 -6.57
C LYS A 35 10.59 -10.87 -6.66
N GLY A 36 10.07 -10.29 -5.58
CA GLY A 36 9.64 -8.90 -5.66
C GLY A 36 8.56 -8.49 -4.67
N ILE A 37 7.56 -7.76 -5.18
CA ILE A 37 6.41 -7.30 -4.40
C ILE A 37 5.29 -8.34 -4.50
N TYR A 38 4.75 -8.73 -3.34
CA TYR A 38 3.62 -9.66 -3.25
C TYR A 38 2.36 -8.93 -2.80
N HIS A 39 1.22 -9.42 -3.27
CA HIS A 39 -0.12 -8.92 -2.96
C HIS A 39 -0.94 -9.99 -2.24
N SER A 40 -1.73 -9.55 -1.28
CA SER A 40 -2.72 -10.36 -0.54
C SER A 40 -3.97 -9.54 -0.27
N LYS A 41 -5.10 -10.20 -0.04
CA LYS A 41 -6.31 -9.58 0.50
C LYS A 41 -6.36 -9.81 2.01
N PHE A 42 -6.54 -8.74 2.75
CA PHE A 42 -6.77 -8.79 4.20
C PHE A 42 -8.27 -8.65 4.46
N ASP A 43 -8.82 -9.61 5.16
CA ASP A 43 -10.21 -9.63 5.59
C ASP A 43 -10.28 -8.98 6.97
N THR A 44 -10.94 -7.81 7.06
CA THR A 44 -10.97 -7.00 8.29
C THR A 44 -11.85 -7.58 9.38
N GLU A 45 -12.77 -8.50 9.06
CA GLU A 45 -13.62 -9.17 10.05
C GLU A 45 -12.91 -10.36 10.70
N SER A 46 -12.34 -11.23 9.87
CA SER A 46 -11.66 -12.44 10.35
C SER A 46 -10.21 -12.24 10.74
N GLY A 47 -9.59 -11.09 10.36
CA GLY A 47 -8.16 -10.82 10.56
C GLY A 47 -7.24 -11.68 9.68
N LYS A 48 -7.76 -12.35 8.66
CA LYS A 48 -7.00 -13.29 7.83
C LYS A 48 -6.48 -12.65 6.54
N LEU A 49 -5.28 -13.07 6.14
CA LEU A 49 -4.72 -12.78 4.83
C LEU A 49 -4.99 -13.94 3.86
N SER A 50 -5.28 -13.62 2.60
CA SER A 50 -5.27 -14.61 1.53
C SER A 50 -3.83 -15.05 1.23
N ASN A 51 -3.67 -16.18 0.51
CA ASN A 51 -2.35 -16.59 0.05
C ASN A 51 -1.72 -15.49 -0.82
N PRO A 52 -0.48 -15.05 -0.51
CA PRO A 52 0.17 -13.99 -1.25
C PRO A 52 0.50 -14.45 -2.68
N LYS A 53 0.31 -13.55 -3.64
CA LYS A 53 0.65 -13.74 -5.05
C LYS A 53 1.69 -12.71 -5.45
N LEU A 54 2.58 -13.07 -6.37
CA LEU A 54 3.53 -12.12 -6.93
C LEU A 54 2.78 -11.03 -7.70
N ALA A 55 2.95 -9.78 -7.28
CA ALA A 55 2.32 -8.62 -7.90
C ALA A 55 3.25 -7.94 -8.93
N ALA A 56 4.54 -7.86 -8.63
CA ALA A 56 5.58 -7.40 -9.56
C ALA A 56 6.93 -8.02 -9.24
N GLU A 57 7.70 -8.34 -10.28
CA GLU A 57 9.10 -8.73 -10.15
C GLU A 57 9.98 -7.49 -10.02
N ILE A 58 10.75 -7.43 -8.94
CA ILE A 58 11.77 -6.41 -8.71
C ILE A 58 12.73 -6.88 -7.63
N LYS A 59 14.01 -6.50 -7.74
CA LYS A 59 15.05 -6.94 -6.82
C LYS A 59 14.96 -6.21 -5.48
N GLY A 60 14.76 -6.94 -4.38
CA GLY A 60 14.85 -6.45 -3.02
C GLY A 60 14.02 -5.22 -2.72
N PRO A 61 12.70 -5.21 -3.02
CA PRO A 61 11.85 -4.10 -2.64
C PRO A 61 11.77 -4.02 -1.11
N GLY A 62 12.28 -2.91 -0.56
CA GLY A 62 12.29 -2.65 0.88
C GLY A 62 11.00 -1.94 1.31
N PHE A 63 11.05 -0.63 1.40
CA PHE A 63 9.89 0.20 1.74
C PHE A 63 8.97 0.42 0.55
N LEU A 64 7.66 0.38 0.83
CA LEU A 64 6.59 0.71 -0.10
C LEU A 64 5.82 1.94 0.39
N ALA A 65 5.43 2.82 -0.53
CA ALA A 65 4.56 3.94 -0.23
C ALA A 65 3.46 4.06 -1.29
N TRP A 66 2.24 4.28 -0.82
CA TRP A 66 1.10 4.57 -1.68
C TRP A 66 1.12 6.02 -2.17
N HIS A 67 0.74 6.22 -3.43
CA HIS A 67 0.27 7.51 -3.88
C HIS A 67 -1.04 7.88 -3.16
N PRO A 68 -1.31 9.18 -2.86
CA PRO A 68 -2.51 9.59 -2.11
C PRO A 68 -3.84 9.12 -2.72
N ASP A 69 -3.94 9.03 -4.04
CA ASP A 69 -5.14 8.56 -4.77
C ASP A 69 -5.26 7.03 -4.85
N ARG A 70 -4.32 6.28 -4.27
CA ARG A 70 -4.28 4.81 -4.27
C ARG A 70 -4.15 4.15 -5.65
N SER A 71 -3.88 4.90 -6.71
CA SER A 71 -3.68 4.36 -8.07
C SER A 71 -2.27 3.82 -8.32
N LYS A 72 -1.30 4.21 -7.47
CA LYS A 72 0.11 3.88 -7.64
C LYS A 72 0.78 3.48 -6.33
N ILE A 73 1.81 2.66 -6.44
CA ILE A 73 2.73 2.29 -5.35
C ILE A 73 4.15 2.61 -5.81
N TYR A 74 4.97 3.13 -4.89
CA TYR A 74 6.39 3.34 -5.07
C TYR A 74 7.17 2.45 -4.13
N ALA A 75 8.31 1.96 -4.59
CA ALA A 75 9.19 1.08 -3.84
C ALA A 75 10.64 1.58 -3.91
N VAL A 76 11.35 1.59 -2.79
CA VAL A 76 12.82 1.55 -2.81
C VAL A 76 13.24 0.12 -3.12
N ALA A 77 14.06 -0.06 -4.16
CA ALA A 77 14.41 -1.39 -4.67
C ALA A 77 15.74 -1.37 -5.45
N GLY A 78 16.27 -2.54 -5.77
CA GLY A 78 17.30 -2.67 -6.78
C GLY A 78 16.70 -2.51 -8.18
N ILE A 79 17.26 -1.58 -8.96
CA ILE A 79 16.97 -1.41 -10.39
C ILE A 79 18.23 -1.73 -11.20
N ASP A 80 18.15 -1.69 -12.55
CA ASP A 80 19.18 -2.28 -13.44
C ASP A 80 20.62 -1.87 -13.12
N ASN A 81 20.84 -0.64 -12.67
CA ASN A 81 22.19 -0.10 -12.43
C ASN A 81 22.49 0.22 -10.96
N GLY A 82 21.70 -0.29 -10.00
CA GLY A 82 21.94 -0.07 -8.59
C GLY A 82 20.68 0.18 -7.77
N PRO A 83 20.84 0.74 -6.54
CA PRO A 83 19.69 1.07 -5.72
C PRO A 83 18.88 2.21 -6.32
N GLY A 84 17.57 2.12 -6.22
CA GLY A 84 16.67 3.10 -6.81
C GLY A 84 15.28 3.12 -6.23
N VAL A 85 14.44 3.92 -6.87
CA VAL A 85 13.00 3.96 -6.67
C VAL A 85 12.31 3.47 -7.94
N ALA A 86 11.31 2.64 -7.80
CA ALA A 86 10.43 2.24 -8.89
C ALA A 86 8.98 2.60 -8.57
N GLY A 87 8.25 3.07 -9.58
CA GLY A 87 6.83 3.39 -9.52
C GLY A 87 6.00 2.38 -10.30
N PHE A 88 4.85 2.01 -9.74
CA PHE A 88 3.95 1.00 -10.29
C PHE A 88 2.51 1.50 -10.31
N HIS A 89 1.80 1.27 -11.41
CA HIS A 89 0.34 1.36 -11.44
C HIS A 89 -0.28 0.12 -10.79
N VAL A 90 -1.29 0.32 -9.96
CA VAL A 90 -2.06 -0.74 -9.34
C VAL A 90 -3.19 -1.16 -10.28
N LYS A 91 -3.21 -2.43 -10.65
CA LYS A 91 -4.28 -3.01 -11.51
C LYS A 91 -5.45 -3.52 -10.64
N LYS A 92 -6.62 -3.68 -11.26
CA LYS A 92 -7.84 -4.16 -10.58
C LYS A 92 -7.71 -5.57 -9.99
N ASP A 93 -6.84 -6.40 -10.53
CA ASP A 93 -6.56 -7.76 -10.06
C ASP A 93 -5.49 -7.82 -8.95
N GLY A 94 -4.95 -6.67 -8.55
CA GLY A 94 -3.89 -6.54 -7.54
C GLY A 94 -2.48 -6.66 -8.10
N THR A 95 -2.30 -6.91 -9.40
CA THR A 95 -0.97 -6.87 -10.02
C THR A 95 -0.46 -5.44 -10.17
N LEU A 96 0.87 -5.31 -10.28
CA LEU A 96 1.55 -4.02 -10.39
C LEU A 96 2.27 -3.92 -11.74
N GLU A 97 2.06 -2.82 -12.44
CA GLU A 97 2.73 -2.52 -13.71
C GLU A 97 3.73 -1.39 -13.53
N LYS A 98 5.03 -1.68 -13.71
CA LYS A 98 6.08 -0.68 -13.59
C LYS A 98 5.94 0.37 -14.70
N PHE A 99 5.88 1.66 -14.33
CA PHE A 99 5.83 2.78 -15.29
C PHE A 99 7.07 3.67 -15.22
N THR A 100 7.81 3.65 -14.11
CA THR A 100 9.01 4.47 -13.95
C THR A 100 10.02 3.86 -13.00
N SER A 101 11.27 4.30 -13.11
CA SER A 101 12.31 4.05 -12.11
C SER A 101 13.38 5.13 -12.16
N SER A 102 14.01 5.40 -11.02
CA SER A 102 15.10 6.39 -10.89
C SER A 102 16.15 5.90 -9.90
N LEU A 103 17.43 6.08 -10.24
CA LEU A 103 18.54 5.72 -9.35
C LEU A 103 18.60 6.63 -8.12
N ILE A 104 18.98 6.03 -7.00
CA ILE A 104 19.43 6.73 -5.80
C ILE A 104 20.96 6.76 -5.83
N ARG A 105 21.57 7.96 -5.77
CA ARG A 105 23.01 8.11 -5.97
C ARG A 105 23.87 7.68 -4.79
N ASP A 106 23.40 7.87 -3.55
CA ASP A 106 24.20 7.73 -2.34
C ASP A 106 23.68 6.60 -1.44
N GLY A 107 23.92 5.36 -1.85
CA GLY A 107 23.52 4.17 -1.06
C GLY A 107 22.08 3.71 -1.34
N GLY A 108 21.65 2.68 -0.61
CA GLY A 108 20.30 2.12 -0.75
C GLY A 108 19.25 2.92 0.03
N GLY A 109 18.10 3.13 -0.58
CA GLY A 109 16.94 3.72 0.11
C GLY A 109 16.47 2.79 1.24
N THR A 110 16.22 3.37 2.40
CA THR A 110 15.68 2.65 3.57
C THR A 110 14.25 3.05 3.89
N HIS A 111 13.82 4.20 3.40
CA HIS A 111 12.45 4.68 3.55
C HIS A 111 12.04 5.48 2.32
N ILE A 112 10.75 5.50 2.02
CA ILE A 112 10.13 6.32 0.98
C ILE A 112 8.83 6.91 1.49
N ALA A 113 8.58 8.17 1.18
CA ALA A 113 7.33 8.85 1.46
C ALA A 113 6.84 9.62 0.23
N VAL A 114 5.53 9.65 0.03
CA VAL A 114 4.87 10.46 -0.99
C VAL A 114 4.27 11.68 -0.33
N HIS A 115 4.54 12.87 -0.88
CA HIS A 115 3.93 14.10 -0.40
C HIS A 115 2.40 14.04 -0.59
N PRO A 116 1.58 14.62 0.30
CA PRO A 116 0.11 14.59 0.18
C PRO A 116 -0.46 15.12 -1.14
N SER A 117 0.27 16.01 -1.84
CA SER A 117 -0.13 16.46 -3.19
C SER A 117 0.05 15.39 -4.28
N GLY A 118 0.79 14.32 -4.00
CA GLY A 118 1.16 13.32 -5.00
C GLY A 118 2.34 13.69 -5.91
N ASN A 119 2.79 14.94 -5.91
CA ASN A 119 3.77 15.45 -6.89
C ASN A 119 5.23 15.19 -6.54
N PHE A 120 5.52 14.78 -5.29
CA PHE A 120 6.89 14.59 -4.82
C PHE A 120 7.06 13.29 -4.06
N LEU A 121 8.20 12.66 -4.28
CA LEU A 121 8.72 11.54 -3.50
C LEU A 121 9.94 11.97 -2.72
N LEU A 122 10.06 11.48 -1.49
CA LEU A 122 11.19 11.69 -0.61
C LEU A 122 11.74 10.33 -0.20
N THR A 123 13.05 10.14 -0.31
CA THR A 123 13.73 8.93 0.15
C THR A 123 14.77 9.27 1.19
N ALA A 124 14.87 8.45 2.23
CA ALA A 124 15.98 8.47 3.18
C ALA A 124 16.91 7.29 2.90
N GLN A 125 18.22 7.52 3.00
CA GLN A 125 19.28 6.53 2.80
C GLN A 125 20.01 6.29 4.10
N TYR A 126 20.42 5.05 4.33
CA TYR A 126 21.30 4.72 5.43
C TYR A 126 22.75 4.99 5.01
N GLY A 127 23.38 6.03 5.60
CA GLY A 127 24.73 6.45 5.26
C GLY A 127 24.85 7.39 4.04
N GLY A 128 23.73 7.92 3.54
CA GLY A 128 23.67 8.87 2.44
C GLY A 128 22.87 10.14 2.77
N VAL A 129 22.66 11.02 1.78
CA VAL A 129 21.82 12.22 1.90
C VAL A 129 20.39 11.95 1.45
N LEU A 130 19.47 12.74 2.01
CA LEU A 130 18.08 12.77 1.59
C LEU A 130 17.97 13.18 0.11
N GLN A 131 17.19 12.42 -0.67
CA GLN A 131 16.88 12.74 -2.05
C GLN A 131 15.38 12.94 -2.26
N HIS A 132 15.01 13.85 -3.16
CA HIS A 132 13.64 14.06 -3.57
C HIS A 132 13.50 13.83 -5.08
N PHE A 133 12.33 13.38 -5.50
CA PHE A 133 11.98 13.15 -6.89
C PHE A 133 10.66 13.86 -7.20
N CYS A 134 10.62 14.58 -8.33
CA CYS A 134 9.37 15.08 -8.90
C CYS A 134 8.73 13.98 -9.74
N GLN A 135 7.41 13.97 -9.75
CA GLN A 135 6.59 13.08 -10.60
C GLN A 135 6.10 13.81 -11.83
#